data_f8266a60e3c0d52acec17faeb5c56da1
#
_entry.id   f8266a60e3c0d52acec17faeb5c56da1
#
_cell.length_a   1.000
_cell.length_b   1.000
_cell.length_c   1.000
_cell.angle_alpha   90.00
_cell.angle_beta   90.00
_cell.angle_gamma   90.00
#
_symmetry.space_group_name_H-M   'P 1'
#
loop_
_entity.id
_entity.type
_entity.pdbx_description
1 polymer ?
#
loop_
_entity_poly.entity_id
_entity_poly.type
_entity_poly.pdbx_seq_one_letter_code
_entity_poly.pdbx_strand_id
1 'polypeptide(L)' 'SKETGIGLFQYINEVRMKRAGEMIRSNKQAYVKEVAAAVGFDDPYFFSRKFKDFYGKTPSEYAEA' A
#
# COMPACT_ATOMS: atom_id res chain seq x y z
N SER A 1 16.58 7.58 12.67
CA SER A 1 17.05 8.82 12.21
C SER A 1 16.59 9.93 13.15
N LYS A 2 17.37 10.92 13.26
CA LYS A 2 17.04 12.02 14.13
C LYS A 2 16.08 12.99 13.49
N GLU A 3 15.62 12.67 12.33
CA GLU A 3 14.68 13.53 11.70
C GLU A 3 13.41 13.64 12.46
N THR A 4 12.57 14.52 12.00
CA THR A 4 11.27 14.71 12.56
C THR A 4 10.42 13.47 12.33
N GLY A 5 9.24 13.49 12.86
CA GLY A 5 8.32 12.38 12.64
C GLY A 5 7.97 12.17 11.18
N ILE A 6 8.24 13.17 10.34
CA ILE A 6 7.93 13.03 8.93
C ILE A 6 8.71 11.90 8.30
N GLY A 7 9.99 11.79 8.59
CA GLY A 7 10.80 10.72 8.04
C GLY A 7 10.34 9.35 8.50
N LEU A 8 10.01 9.24 9.79
CA LEU A 8 9.52 7.99 10.31
C LEU A 8 8.17 7.63 9.69
N PHE A 9 7.33 8.62 9.51
CA PHE A 9 6.02 8.39 8.93
C PHE A 9 6.13 7.88 7.50
N GLN A 10 7.04 8.44 6.72
CA GLN A 10 7.27 7.98 5.36
C GLN A 10 7.80 6.56 5.33
N TYR A 11 8.69 6.25 6.27
CA TYR A 11 9.21 4.90 6.35
C TYR A 11 8.11 3.88 6.62
N ILE A 12 7.22 4.21 7.53
CA ILE A 12 6.11 3.31 7.86
C ILE A 12 5.21 3.12 6.65
N ASN A 13 4.93 4.19 5.93
CA ASN A 13 4.11 4.10 4.73
C ASN A 13 4.76 3.23 3.67
N GLU A 14 6.06 3.36 3.50
CA GLU A 14 6.76 2.53 2.53
C GLU A 14 6.66 1.06 2.88
N VAL A 15 6.82 0.73 4.16
CA VAL A 15 6.72 -0.65 4.58
C VAL A 15 5.32 -1.18 4.31
N ARG A 16 4.31 -0.38 4.60
CA ARG A 16 2.94 -0.79 4.35
C ARG A 16 2.68 -1.02 2.88
N MET A 17 3.20 -0.14 2.04
CA MET A 17 2.98 -0.27 0.60
C MET A 17 3.70 -1.50 0.05
N LYS A 18 4.91 -1.74 0.50
CA LYS A 18 5.63 -2.93 0.06
C LYS A 18 4.90 -4.20 0.47
N ARG A 19 4.38 -4.21 1.68
CA ARG A 19 3.62 -5.35 2.15
C ARG A 19 2.36 -5.56 1.32
N ALA A 20 1.67 -4.47 1.03
CA ALA A 20 0.47 -4.56 0.21
C ALA A 20 0.82 -5.10 -1.18
N GLY A 21 1.91 -4.63 -1.76
CA GLY A 21 2.33 -5.12 -3.06
C GLY A 21 2.61 -6.61 -3.06
N GLU A 22 3.26 -7.09 -2.00
CA GLU A 22 3.53 -8.51 -1.89
C GLU A 22 2.24 -9.32 -1.76
N MET A 23 1.30 -8.81 -0.99
CA MET A 23 0.03 -9.50 -0.83
C MET A 23 -0.72 -9.58 -2.15
N ILE A 24 -0.70 -8.50 -2.91
CA ILE A 24 -1.38 -8.48 -4.20
C ILE A 24 -0.72 -9.44 -5.18
N ARG A 25 0.60 -9.48 -5.17
CA ARG A 25 1.32 -10.39 -6.07
C ARG A 25 1.10 -11.85 -5.69
N SER A 26 0.98 -12.12 -4.40
CA SER A 26 0.75 -13.48 -3.93
C SER A 26 -0.67 -13.94 -4.23
N ASN A 27 -1.62 -13.02 -4.17
CA ASN A 27 -3.02 -13.36 -4.40
C ASN A 27 -3.67 -12.26 -5.21
N LYS A 28 -3.63 -12.42 -6.53
CA LYS A 28 -4.13 -11.39 -7.43
C LYS A 28 -5.63 -11.22 -7.36
N GLN A 29 -6.33 -12.15 -6.71
CA GLN A 29 -7.77 -12.06 -6.56
C GLN A 29 -8.19 -11.42 -5.25
N ALA A 30 -7.24 -11.03 -4.41
CA ALA A 30 -7.57 -10.39 -3.15
C ALA A 30 -8.25 -9.05 -3.42
N TYR A 31 -9.25 -8.76 -2.59
CA TYR A 31 -9.93 -7.48 -2.71
C TYR A 31 -9.06 -6.37 -2.16
N VAL A 32 -9.13 -5.22 -2.82
CA VAL A 32 -8.34 -4.07 -2.41
C VAL A 32 -8.65 -3.69 -0.96
N LYS A 33 -9.92 -3.74 -0.58
CA LYS A 33 -10.29 -3.37 0.78
C LYS A 33 -9.70 -4.32 1.81
N GLU A 34 -9.53 -5.58 1.45
CA GLU A 34 -8.92 -6.54 2.37
C GLU A 34 -7.44 -6.27 2.52
N VAL A 35 -6.79 -5.97 1.42
CA VAL A 35 -5.36 -5.63 1.48
C VAL A 35 -5.16 -4.35 2.28
N ALA A 36 -6.00 -3.36 2.04
CA ALA A 36 -5.90 -2.10 2.77
C ALA A 36 -6.03 -2.33 4.27
N ALA A 37 -7.03 -3.10 4.66
CA ALA A 37 -7.25 -3.37 6.09
C ALA A 37 -6.07 -4.14 6.68
N ALA A 38 -5.53 -5.08 5.93
CA ALA A 38 -4.43 -5.90 6.43
C ALA A 38 -3.18 -5.08 6.69
N VAL A 39 -2.97 -4.02 5.92
CA VAL A 39 -1.79 -3.18 6.12
C VAL A 39 -2.10 -1.93 6.94
N GLY A 40 -3.30 -1.84 7.51
CA GLY A 40 -3.60 -0.80 8.47
C GLY A 40 -4.29 0.44 7.91
N PHE A 41 -4.91 0.34 6.75
CA PHE A 41 -5.66 1.44 6.18
C PHE A 41 -7.15 1.21 6.38
N ASP A 42 -7.82 2.21 6.94
CA ASP A 42 -9.26 2.10 7.15
C ASP A 42 -10.05 2.33 5.88
N ASP A 43 -9.52 3.16 5.00
CA ASP A 43 -10.24 3.58 3.81
C ASP A 43 -9.54 3.02 2.57
N PRO A 44 -10.17 2.07 1.87
CA PRO A 44 -9.53 1.50 0.68
C PRO A 44 -9.31 2.53 -0.43
N TYR A 45 -10.12 3.55 -0.48
CA TYR A 45 -9.93 4.62 -1.46
C TYR A 45 -8.62 5.35 -1.20
N PHE A 46 -8.42 5.74 0.05
CA PHE A 46 -7.20 6.42 0.44
C PHE A 46 -6.00 5.51 0.21
N PHE A 47 -6.15 4.24 0.55
CA PHE A 47 -5.09 3.26 0.33
C PHE A 47 -4.73 3.19 -1.16
N SER A 48 -5.73 3.12 -2.03
CA SER A 48 -5.47 3.02 -3.46
C SER A 48 -4.70 4.23 -3.97
N ARG A 49 -5.03 5.41 -3.49
CA ARG A 49 -4.32 6.61 -3.91
C ARG A 49 -2.87 6.58 -3.46
N LYS A 50 -2.64 6.18 -2.22
CA LYS A 50 -1.28 6.06 -1.71
C LYS A 50 -0.50 4.98 -2.44
N PHE A 51 -1.16 3.88 -2.74
CA PHE A 51 -0.52 2.80 -3.48
C PHE A 51 -0.09 3.29 -4.86
N LYS A 52 -0.96 4.01 -5.54
CA LYS A 52 -0.62 4.53 -6.86
C LYS A 52 0.53 5.53 -6.77
N ASP A 53 0.54 6.36 -5.74
CA ASP A 53 1.64 7.31 -5.55
C ASP A 53 2.97 6.57 -5.38
N PHE A 54 2.94 5.45 -4.70
CA PHE A 54 4.15 4.71 -4.40
C PHE A 54 4.63 3.88 -5.58
N TYR A 55 3.72 3.15 -6.21
CA TYR A 55 4.08 2.23 -7.29
C TYR A 55 3.86 2.79 -8.69
N GLY A 56 3.13 3.88 -8.80
CA GLY A 56 2.77 4.42 -10.11
C GLY A 56 1.61 3.71 -10.76
N LYS A 57 1.01 2.77 -10.05
CA LYS A 57 -0.12 2.00 -10.56
C LYS A 57 -1.12 1.78 -9.44
N THR A 58 -2.39 1.67 -9.80
CA THR A 58 -3.40 1.29 -8.82
C THR A 58 -3.19 -0.16 -8.42
N PRO A 59 -3.75 -0.59 -7.28
CA PRO A 59 -3.63 -1.99 -6.88
C PRO A 59 -4.15 -2.96 -7.94
N SER A 60 -5.23 -2.60 -8.62
CA SER A 60 -5.76 -3.45 -9.68
C SER A 60 -4.78 -3.57 -10.84
N GLU A 61 -4.23 -2.44 -11.26
CA GLU A 61 -3.25 -2.45 -12.34
C GLU A 61 -2.01 -3.23 -11.94
N TYR A 62 -1.60 -3.08 -10.71
CA TYR A 62 -0.43 -3.79 -10.22
C TYR A 62 -0.65 -5.30 -10.23
N ALA A 63 -1.85 -5.72 -9.90
CA ALA A 63 -2.19 -7.15 -9.90
C ALA A 63 -2.16 -7.74 -11.29
N GLU A 64 -2.51 -6.93 -12.29
CA GLU A 64 -2.53 -7.40 -13.66
C GLU A 64 -1.18 -7.35 -14.35
N ALA A 65 -0.26 -6.63 -13.77
CA ALA A 65 1.06 -6.43 -14.39
C ALA A 65 1.92 -7.70 -14.45
#